data_bce92865c161052e20fcc4f9a7a783cb
#
_entry.id   bce92865c161052e20fcc4f9a7a783cb
#
_cell.length_a   1.000
_cell.length_b   1.000
_cell.length_c   1.000
_cell.angle_alpha   90.00
_cell.angle_beta   90.00
_cell.angle_gamma   90.00
#
_symmetry.space_group_name_H-M   'P 1'
#
loop_
_entity.id
_entity.type
_entity.pdbx_description
1 polymer ?
#
loop_
_entity_poly.entity_id
_entity_poly.type
_entity_poly.pdbx_seq_one_letter_code
_entity_poly.pdbx_strand_id
1 'polypeptide(L)'
;MAVGPLRLLPAVDIANGLAVTHRTSAGGDAGAGISALDACLRWVEAGADWIHLVDLDAAFGRGSNAVLLAQVIAYLARLHPGVSVQWSGGVSSADDVERALAAGAKRVNLGAGALKDLAATTALVGRFGRHLNVCLDVSAASAAPNPATPGATQPGAQPGAAQRGAQPQPSADLAAYVVHPRGQGGPVGPLEPILAALNEAGTGAYVVTDRVRDGAL
;
A
#
# COMPACT_ATOMS: atom_id res chain seq x y z
N MET A 1 16.79 -2.58 22.11
CA MET A 1 16.08 -1.34 21.73
C MET A 1 14.66 -1.45 22.22
N ALA A 2 14.11 -0.46 22.92
CA ALA A 2 12.69 -0.48 23.28
C ALA A 2 11.86 -0.28 22.01
N VAL A 3 10.94 -1.19 21.76
CA VAL A 3 9.96 -1.04 20.67
C VAL A 3 9.04 0.10 21.07
N GLY A 4 8.96 1.15 20.26
CA GLY A 4 8.04 2.26 20.49
C GLY A 4 6.57 1.80 20.45
N PRO A 5 5.62 2.63 20.91
CA PRO A 5 4.21 2.28 20.88
C PRO A 5 3.74 2.02 19.44
N LEU A 6 2.88 1.01 19.29
CA LEU A 6 2.22 0.71 18.03
C LEU A 6 1.38 1.93 17.60
N ARG A 7 1.53 2.37 16.35
CA ARG A 7 0.71 3.42 15.75
C ARG A 7 -0.19 2.81 14.68
N LEU A 8 -1.47 3.10 14.74
CA LEU A 8 -2.43 2.69 13.72
C LEU A 8 -2.50 3.76 12.64
N LEU A 9 -2.47 3.34 11.38
CA LEU A 9 -2.68 4.17 10.21
C LEU A 9 -3.90 3.63 9.45
N PRO A 10 -5.12 4.08 9.79
CA PRO A 10 -6.30 3.64 9.05
C PRO A 10 -6.17 4.03 7.58
N ALA A 11 -6.47 3.07 6.70
CA ALA A 11 -6.45 3.28 5.27
C ALA A 11 -7.81 3.78 4.77
N VAL A 12 -7.78 4.76 3.87
CA VAL A 12 -8.92 5.22 3.08
C VAL A 12 -8.58 5.01 1.62
N ASP A 13 -9.10 3.93 1.06
CA ASP A 13 -8.93 3.56 -0.34
C ASP A 13 -9.93 4.33 -1.20
N ILE A 14 -9.45 4.97 -2.26
CA ILE A 14 -10.25 5.82 -3.13
C ILE A 14 -10.27 5.24 -4.54
N ALA A 15 -11.46 4.99 -5.06
CA ALA A 15 -11.71 4.59 -6.43
C ALA A 15 -12.89 5.38 -6.99
N ASN A 16 -12.78 5.88 -8.23
CA ASN A 16 -13.82 6.68 -8.90
C ASN A 16 -14.31 7.87 -8.05
N GLY A 17 -13.40 8.52 -7.31
CA GLY A 17 -13.71 9.68 -6.48
C GLY A 17 -14.38 9.37 -5.13
N LEU A 18 -14.60 8.11 -4.80
CA LEU A 18 -15.27 7.69 -3.55
C LEU A 18 -14.36 6.81 -2.71
N ALA A 19 -14.54 6.86 -1.40
CA ALA A 19 -13.94 5.91 -0.49
C ALA A 19 -14.62 4.55 -0.65
N VAL A 20 -13.81 3.50 -0.82
CA VAL A 20 -14.27 2.12 -1.02
C VAL A 20 -13.68 1.20 0.05
N THR A 21 -14.34 0.07 0.29
CA THR A 21 -13.77 -1.01 1.10
C THR A 21 -13.07 -2.00 0.18
N HIS A 22 -12.11 -2.77 0.71
CA HIS A 22 -11.38 -3.79 -0.06
C HIS A 22 -12.33 -4.79 -0.75
N ARG A 23 -13.49 -5.07 -0.17
CA ARG A 23 -14.51 -5.96 -0.75
C ARG A 23 -15.20 -5.37 -1.98
N THR A 24 -15.32 -4.04 -2.06
CA THR A 24 -15.93 -3.34 -3.20
C THR A 24 -14.93 -3.07 -4.32
N SER A 25 -13.63 -2.98 -4.03
CA SER A 25 -12.58 -2.78 -5.03
C SER A 25 -12.37 -4.00 -5.94
N ALA A 26 -12.77 -5.19 -5.49
CA ALA A 26 -12.67 -6.46 -6.25
C ALA A 26 -13.86 -6.74 -7.19
N GLY A 27 -14.75 -5.76 -7.45
CA GLY A 27 -15.88 -5.90 -8.39
C GLY A 27 -17.19 -6.40 -7.73
N GLY A 28 -17.28 -6.44 -6.42
CA GLY A 28 -18.54 -6.59 -5.70
C GLY A 28 -19.35 -5.28 -5.79
N ASP A 29 -20.69 -5.39 -5.69
CA ASP A 29 -21.62 -4.26 -5.72
C ASP A 29 -21.09 -3.13 -4.83
N ALA A 30 -20.75 -2.01 -5.44
CA ALA A 30 -20.38 -0.81 -4.74
C ALA A 30 -21.63 -0.31 -4.01
N GLY A 31 -21.83 -0.78 -2.79
CA GLY A 31 -22.72 -0.09 -1.87
C GLY A 31 -22.31 1.38 -1.86
N ALA A 32 -23.27 2.31 -1.81
CA ALA A 32 -23.06 3.73 -1.94
C ALA A 32 -21.79 4.16 -1.19
N GLY A 33 -20.69 4.40 -1.95
CA GLY A 33 -19.41 4.82 -1.38
C GLY A 33 -19.63 6.16 -0.67
N ILE A 34 -18.94 6.35 0.43
CA ILE A 34 -18.94 7.66 1.12
C ILE A 34 -17.87 8.55 0.50
N SER A 35 -17.98 9.86 0.69
CA SER A 35 -16.92 10.76 0.25
C SER A 35 -15.58 10.41 0.92
N ALA A 36 -14.47 10.63 0.21
CA ALA A 36 -13.14 10.40 0.79
C ALA A 36 -12.92 11.24 2.07
N LEU A 37 -13.47 12.46 2.09
CA LEU A 37 -13.37 13.35 3.26
C LEU A 37 -14.16 12.78 4.45
N ASP A 38 -15.41 12.35 4.25
CA ASP A 38 -16.21 11.77 5.33
C ASP A 38 -15.58 10.51 5.90
N ALA A 39 -14.98 9.67 5.04
CA ALA A 39 -14.21 8.51 5.48
C ALA A 39 -13.04 8.90 6.39
N CYS A 40 -12.27 9.93 6.00
CA CYS A 40 -11.18 10.45 6.83
C CYS A 40 -11.69 11.01 8.16
N LEU A 41 -12.75 11.82 8.14
CA LEU A 41 -13.30 12.45 9.33
C LEU A 41 -13.78 11.44 10.37
N ARG A 42 -14.39 10.33 9.94
CA ARG A 42 -14.75 9.22 10.86
C ARG A 42 -13.55 8.66 11.62
N TRP A 43 -12.40 8.51 10.94
CA TRP A 43 -11.18 8.05 11.59
C TRP A 43 -10.59 9.12 12.53
N VAL A 44 -10.63 10.39 12.13
CA VAL A 44 -10.20 11.51 12.98
C VAL A 44 -11.05 11.58 14.24
N GLU A 45 -12.37 11.48 14.12
CA GLU A 45 -13.32 11.43 15.24
C GLU A 45 -13.07 10.23 16.16
N ALA A 46 -12.63 9.10 15.60
CA ALA A 46 -12.20 7.93 16.35
C ALA A 46 -10.82 8.07 17.01
N GLY A 47 -10.13 9.21 16.84
CA GLY A 47 -8.87 9.52 17.48
C GLY A 47 -7.61 9.19 16.65
N ALA A 48 -7.75 8.95 15.35
CA ALA A 48 -6.60 8.73 14.48
C ALA A 48 -5.76 10.00 14.33
N ASP A 49 -4.46 9.92 14.58
CA ASP A 49 -3.47 10.98 14.35
C ASP A 49 -2.74 10.83 13.00
N TRP A 50 -3.00 9.72 12.30
CA TRP A 50 -2.53 9.45 10.94
C TRP A 50 -3.63 8.85 10.09
N ILE A 51 -3.65 9.23 8.80
CA ILE A 51 -4.51 8.63 7.77
C ILE A 51 -3.63 8.17 6.61
N HIS A 52 -3.87 6.98 6.10
CA HIS A 52 -3.27 6.45 4.88
C HIS A 52 -4.27 6.61 3.74
N LEU A 53 -4.05 7.61 2.85
CA LEU A 53 -4.86 7.82 1.65
C LEU A 53 -4.28 7.04 0.48
N VAL A 54 -5.10 6.24 -0.18
CA VAL A 54 -4.70 5.41 -1.32
C VAL A 54 -5.51 5.75 -2.56
N ASP A 55 -4.85 6.23 -3.61
CA ASP A 55 -5.44 6.37 -4.95
C ASP A 55 -5.37 5.02 -5.67
N LEU A 56 -6.47 4.25 -5.61
CA LEU A 56 -6.55 2.94 -6.27
C LEU A 56 -6.58 3.07 -7.79
N ASP A 57 -7.19 4.14 -8.34
CA ASP A 57 -7.25 4.31 -9.79
C ASP A 57 -5.87 4.56 -10.36
N ALA A 58 -5.07 5.40 -9.70
CA ALA A 58 -3.68 5.62 -10.09
C ALA A 58 -2.80 4.37 -9.85
N ALA A 59 -3.02 3.66 -8.74
CA ALA A 59 -2.27 2.43 -8.43
C ALA A 59 -2.46 1.32 -9.47
N PHE A 60 -3.66 1.27 -10.08
CA PHE A 60 -4.00 0.28 -11.10
C PHE A 60 -4.00 0.83 -12.53
N GLY A 61 -3.56 2.08 -12.75
CA GLY A 61 -3.49 2.69 -14.09
C GLY A 61 -4.85 2.94 -14.73
N ARG A 62 -5.91 3.16 -13.92
CA ARG A 62 -7.29 3.36 -14.38
C ARG A 62 -7.73 4.83 -14.37
N GLY A 63 -6.88 5.72 -13.94
CA GLY A 63 -7.16 7.14 -13.77
C GLY A 63 -6.36 7.74 -12.62
N SER A 64 -6.82 8.86 -12.06
CA SER A 64 -6.19 9.49 -10.91
C SER A 64 -7.18 10.29 -10.08
N ASN A 65 -7.09 10.17 -8.76
CA ASN A 65 -7.80 10.97 -7.79
C ASN A 65 -6.88 12.02 -7.13
N ALA A 66 -5.72 12.33 -7.72
CA ALA A 66 -4.70 13.19 -7.11
C ALA A 66 -5.24 14.56 -6.66
N VAL A 67 -6.14 15.18 -7.45
CA VAL A 67 -6.77 16.45 -7.09
C VAL A 67 -7.64 16.28 -5.84
N LEU A 68 -8.41 15.21 -5.77
CA LEU A 68 -9.25 14.92 -4.59
C LEU A 68 -8.39 14.66 -3.35
N LEU A 69 -7.32 13.86 -3.48
CA LEU A 69 -6.41 13.62 -2.37
C LEU A 69 -5.81 14.93 -1.84
N ALA A 70 -5.34 15.80 -2.74
CA ALA A 70 -4.80 17.11 -2.38
C ALA A 70 -5.84 17.98 -1.63
N GLN A 71 -7.10 17.98 -2.07
CA GLN A 71 -8.18 18.72 -1.40
C GLN A 71 -8.46 18.17 0.00
N VAL A 72 -8.54 16.85 0.16
CA VAL A 72 -8.73 16.19 1.47
C VAL A 72 -7.57 16.51 2.41
N ILE A 73 -6.33 16.44 1.94
CA ILE A 73 -5.15 16.76 2.74
C ILE A 73 -5.17 18.23 3.19
N ALA A 74 -5.45 19.15 2.27
CA ALA A 74 -5.52 20.57 2.59
C ALA A 74 -6.63 20.87 3.61
N TYR A 75 -7.78 20.21 3.52
CA TYR A 75 -8.86 20.32 4.49
C TYR A 75 -8.41 19.84 5.89
N LEU A 76 -7.83 18.63 5.96
CA LEU A 76 -7.35 18.06 7.22
C LEU A 76 -6.26 18.94 7.85
N ALA A 77 -5.31 19.43 7.05
CA ALA A 77 -4.23 20.30 7.55
C ALA A 77 -4.77 21.59 8.17
N ARG A 78 -5.85 22.13 7.63
CA ARG A 78 -6.48 23.37 8.11
C ARG A 78 -7.31 23.17 9.38
N LEU A 79 -8.14 22.13 9.43
CA LEU A 79 -9.12 21.93 10.50
C LEU A 79 -8.72 20.91 11.55
N HIS A 80 -7.79 20.02 11.20
CA HIS A 80 -7.27 18.96 12.06
C HIS A 80 -5.73 18.93 12.00
N PRO A 81 -5.02 20.00 12.44
CA PRO A 81 -3.57 20.15 12.25
C PRO A 81 -2.74 19.07 12.98
N GLY A 82 -3.36 18.35 13.93
CA GLY A 82 -2.74 17.21 14.60
C GLY A 82 -2.72 15.94 13.77
N VAL A 83 -3.48 15.89 12.65
CA VAL A 83 -3.58 14.71 11.78
C VAL A 83 -2.53 14.79 10.68
N SER A 84 -1.77 13.73 10.53
CA SER A 84 -0.80 13.57 9.44
C SER A 84 -1.34 12.65 8.37
N VAL A 85 -1.00 12.93 7.11
CA VAL A 85 -1.43 12.09 5.98
C VAL A 85 -0.25 11.45 5.29
N GLN A 86 -0.40 10.16 4.98
CA GLN A 86 0.46 9.38 4.11
C GLN A 86 -0.27 9.15 2.78
N TRP A 87 0.35 9.58 1.67
CA TRP A 87 -0.19 9.40 0.33
C TRP A 87 0.34 8.12 -0.31
N SER A 88 -0.53 7.34 -0.94
CA SER A 88 -0.19 6.13 -1.69
C SER A 88 -0.99 6.05 -2.99
N GLY A 89 -0.46 5.29 -3.96
CA GLY A 89 -1.09 5.06 -5.26
C GLY A 89 -0.58 6.02 -6.34
N GLY A 90 -0.13 5.45 -7.47
CA GLY A 90 0.33 6.18 -8.64
C GLY A 90 1.63 6.97 -8.50
N VAL A 91 2.36 6.79 -7.40
CA VAL A 91 3.65 7.46 -7.19
C VAL A 91 4.78 6.62 -7.77
N SER A 92 5.47 7.16 -8.77
CA SER A 92 6.55 6.47 -9.48
C SER A 92 7.73 7.37 -9.87
N SER A 93 7.61 8.68 -9.72
CA SER A 93 8.60 9.67 -10.12
C SER A 93 8.85 10.72 -9.03
N ALA A 94 9.92 11.51 -9.20
CA ALA A 94 10.23 12.65 -8.34
C ALA A 94 9.08 13.68 -8.33
N ASP A 95 8.50 13.95 -9.49
CA ASP A 95 7.40 14.92 -9.64
C ASP A 95 6.14 14.46 -8.89
N ASP A 96 5.86 13.15 -8.87
CA ASP A 96 4.75 12.61 -8.09
C ASP A 96 4.98 12.79 -6.60
N VAL A 97 6.20 12.53 -6.13
CA VAL A 97 6.56 12.73 -4.72
C VAL A 97 6.46 14.21 -4.34
N GLU A 98 7.02 15.11 -5.17
CA GLU A 98 6.95 16.55 -4.93
C GLU A 98 5.52 17.06 -4.90
N ARG A 99 4.67 16.61 -5.82
CA ARG A 99 3.26 16.98 -5.87
C ARG A 99 2.53 16.56 -4.59
N ALA A 100 2.75 15.33 -4.12
CA ALA A 100 2.12 14.84 -2.90
C ALA A 100 2.60 15.60 -1.66
N LEU A 101 3.90 15.88 -1.55
CA LEU A 101 4.46 16.67 -0.45
C LEU A 101 3.99 18.13 -0.49
N ALA A 102 3.91 18.75 -1.68
CA ALA A 102 3.38 20.10 -1.86
C ALA A 102 1.90 20.21 -1.47
N ALA A 103 1.12 19.13 -1.67
CA ALA A 103 -0.26 19.06 -1.19
C ALA A 103 -0.36 18.95 0.35
N GLY A 104 0.74 18.71 1.06
CA GLY A 104 0.80 18.64 2.51
C GLY A 104 0.92 17.21 3.09
N ALA A 105 1.08 16.20 2.25
CA ALA A 105 1.37 14.85 2.75
C ALA A 105 2.67 14.85 3.57
N LYS A 106 2.66 14.18 4.72
CA LYS A 106 3.86 14.05 5.57
C LYS A 106 4.78 12.95 5.08
N ARG A 107 4.19 11.93 4.45
CA ARG A 107 4.90 10.80 3.83
C ARG A 107 4.23 10.40 2.53
N VAL A 108 5.02 9.87 1.63
CA VAL A 108 4.58 9.36 0.33
C VAL A 108 5.05 7.92 0.19
N ASN A 109 4.21 7.05 -0.29
CA ASN A 109 4.55 5.65 -0.53
C ASN A 109 4.87 5.44 -2.01
N LEU A 110 6.09 5.03 -2.27
CA LEU A 110 6.52 4.55 -3.58
C LEU A 110 6.08 3.10 -3.74
N GLY A 111 5.29 2.82 -4.77
CA GLY A 111 4.79 1.46 -5.01
C GLY A 111 5.90 0.48 -5.39
N ALA A 112 5.72 -0.81 -5.06
CA ALA A 112 6.70 -1.86 -5.35
C ALA A 112 7.07 -2.00 -6.83
N GLY A 113 6.24 -1.49 -7.74
CA GLY A 113 6.53 -1.41 -9.17
C GLY A 113 7.76 -0.56 -9.53
N ALA A 114 8.07 0.45 -8.72
CA ALA A 114 9.25 1.29 -8.90
C ALA A 114 10.55 0.51 -8.71
N LEU A 115 10.54 -0.55 -7.91
CA LEU A 115 11.71 -1.41 -7.65
C LEU A 115 12.20 -2.18 -8.88
N LYS A 116 11.47 -2.16 -9.99
CA LYS A 116 11.96 -2.67 -11.28
C LYS A 116 13.19 -1.89 -11.76
N ASP A 117 13.28 -0.62 -11.39
CA ASP A 117 14.49 0.20 -11.52
C ASP A 117 14.97 0.57 -10.12
N LEU A 118 15.79 -0.30 -9.55
CA LEU A 118 16.32 -0.12 -8.20
C LEU A 118 17.24 1.11 -8.11
N ALA A 119 17.98 1.42 -9.17
CA ALA A 119 18.87 2.58 -9.19
C ALA A 119 18.08 3.90 -9.15
N ALA A 120 17.03 4.04 -9.95
CA ALA A 120 16.14 5.20 -9.89
C ALA A 120 15.44 5.28 -8.53
N THR A 121 15.00 4.14 -7.98
CA THR A 121 14.34 4.08 -6.67
C THR A 121 15.27 4.54 -5.55
N THR A 122 16.51 4.07 -5.50
CA THR A 122 17.49 4.49 -4.48
C THR A 122 17.86 5.97 -4.63
N ALA A 123 17.92 6.51 -5.85
CA ALA A 123 18.11 7.95 -6.07
C ALA A 123 16.93 8.78 -5.51
N LEU A 124 15.68 8.33 -5.70
CA LEU A 124 14.50 8.97 -5.10
C LEU A 124 14.56 8.91 -3.55
N VAL A 125 14.92 7.75 -3.00
CA VAL A 125 15.08 7.58 -1.55
C VAL A 125 16.15 8.54 -1.01
N GLY A 126 17.30 8.62 -1.64
CA GLY A 126 18.38 9.55 -1.26
C GLY A 126 17.95 11.02 -1.31
N ARG A 127 17.08 11.39 -2.26
CA ARG A 127 16.57 12.76 -2.41
C ARG A 127 15.52 13.12 -1.37
N PHE A 128 14.56 12.25 -1.09
CA PHE A 128 13.39 12.55 -0.26
C PHE A 128 13.49 12.00 1.16
N GLY A 129 14.39 11.06 1.42
CA GLY A 129 14.72 10.53 2.74
C GLY A 129 13.49 10.06 3.52
N ARG A 130 13.34 10.59 4.75
CA ARG A 130 12.24 10.22 5.68
C ARG A 130 10.82 10.51 5.18
N HIS A 131 10.66 11.27 4.10
CA HIS A 131 9.36 11.58 3.50
C HIS A 131 8.90 10.53 2.50
N LEU A 132 9.79 9.62 2.11
CA LEU A 132 9.50 8.55 1.17
C LEU A 132 9.57 7.18 1.85
N ASN A 133 8.47 6.45 1.83
CA ASN A 133 8.44 5.04 2.19
C ASN A 133 8.48 4.19 0.92
N VAL A 134 9.01 2.99 1.02
CA VAL A 134 9.01 2.02 -0.09
C VAL A 134 8.08 0.87 0.25
N CYS A 135 7.15 0.57 -0.66
CA CYS A 135 6.26 -0.58 -0.54
C CYS A 135 6.98 -1.85 -1.01
N LEU A 136 6.88 -2.90 -0.19
CA LEU A 136 7.44 -4.21 -0.44
C LEU A 136 6.31 -5.24 -0.39
N ASP A 137 5.77 -5.58 -1.56
CA ASP A 137 4.80 -6.66 -1.67
C ASP A 137 5.58 -7.97 -1.78
N VAL A 138 5.57 -8.79 -0.73
CA VAL A 138 6.44 -9.97 -0.61
C VAL A 138 5.67 -11.28 -0.63
N SER A 139 6.32 -12.34 -1.09
CA SER A 139 5.89 -13.72 -0.87
C SER A 139 7.10 -14.62 -0.63
N ALA A 140 6.89 -15.78 -0.01
CA ALA A 140 7.94 -16.78 0.04
C ALA A 140 8.34 -17.21 -1.39
N ALA A 141 9.64 -17.39 -1.64
CA ALA A 141 10.18 -17.76 -2.95
C ALA A 141 9.62 -19.09 -3.49
N SER A 142 9.20 -20.00 -2.59
CA SER A 142 8.59 -21.29 -2.91
C SER A 142 7.06 -21.25 -3.00
N ALA A 143 6.42 -20.13 -2.71
CA ALA A 143 4.96 -20.01 -2.82
C ALA A 143 4.55 -19.91 -4.29
N ALA A 144 3.82 -20.91 -4.78
CA ALA A 144 3.18 -20.84 -6.07
C ALA A 144 2.26 -19.58 -6.13
N PRO A 145 2.19 -18.87 -7.26
CA PRO A 145 1.30 -17.72 -7.37
C PRO A 145 -0.13 -18.17 -7.05
N ASN A 146 -0.77 -17.49 -6.09
CA ASN A 146 -2.18 -17.68 -5.82
C ASN A 146 -2.96 -17.25 -7.07
N PRO A 147 -3.72 -18.13 -7.74
CA PRO A 147 -4.48 -17.79 -8.93
C PRO A 147 -5.76 -17.01 -8.58
N ALA A 148 -5.67 -15.97 -7.78
CA ALA A 148 -6.75 -15.01 -7.59
C ALA A 148 -6.82 -14.11 -8.83
N THR A 149 -7.17 -14.68 -9.98
CA THR A 149 -7.64 -13.96 -11.14
C THR A 149 -9.16 -13.81 -11.02
N PRO A 150 -9.73 -12.61 -11.10
CA PRO A 150 -11.19 -12.45 -11.15
C PRO A 150 -11.70 -13.01 -12.49
N GLY A 151 -12.46 -14.08 -12.47
CA GLY A 151 -13.17 -14.57 -13.63
C GLY A 151 -13.20 -16.07 -13.83
N ALA A 152 -13.53 -16.89 -12.81
CA ALA A 152 -13.98 -18.25 -13.05
C ALA A 152 -15.07 -18.61 -12.04
N THR A 153 -16.31 -18.44 -12.47
CA THR A 153 -17.47 -19.08 -11.88
C THR A 153 -17.32 -20.60 -12.02
N GLN A 154 -17.11 -21.31 -10.93
CA GLN A 154 -17.39 -22.74 -10.88
C GLN A 154 -18.60 -22.97 -9.96
N PRO A 155 -19.64 -23.65 -10.44
CA PRO A 155 -20.78 -24.05 -9.60
C PRO A 155 -20.44 -25.35 -8.86
N GLY A 156 -20.64 -25.33 -7.55
CA GLY A 156 -20.91 -26.51 -6.76
C GLY A 156 -19.72 -27.34 -6.29
N ALA A 157 -19.10 -26.93 -5.18
CA ALA A 157 -18.39 -27.86 -4.32
C ALA A 157 -18.86 -27.65 -2.87
N GLN A 158 -19.33 -28.72 -2.26
CA GLN A 158 -19.73 -28.78 -0.85
C GLN A 158 -18.52 -28.48 0.06
N PRO A 159 -18.71 -27.88 1.26
CA PRO A 159 -17.61 -27.62 2.16
C PRO A 159 -17.13 -28.92 2.81
N GLY A 160 -16.12 -29.54 2.21
CA GLY A 160 -15.33 -30.56 2.85
C GLY A 160 -14.38 -29.90 3.86
N ALA A 161 -14.28 -30.52 5.06
CA ALA A 161 -13.43 -30.09 6.14
C ALA A 161 -11.98 -29.84 5.64
N ALA A 162 -11.59 -28.58 5.55
CA ALA A 162 -10.23 -28.18 5.23
C ALA A 162 -9.30 -28.66 6.36
N GLN A 163 -8.47 -29.65 6.05
CA GLN A 163 -7.30 -29.97 6.86
C GLN A 163 -6.46 -28.68 6.90
N ARG A 164 -6.30 -28.11 8.09
CA ARG A 164 -5.33 -27.02 8.33
C ARG A 164 -3.95 -27.59 8.08
N GLY A 165 -3.45 -27.44 6.86
CA GLY A 165 -2.06 -27.68 6.55
C GLY A 165 -1.21 -26.80 7.45
N ALA A 166 -0.11 -27.33 7.97
CA ALA A 166 0.83 -26.60 8.79
C ALA A 166 1.22 -25.31 8.04
N GLN A 167 0.87 -24.16 8.61
CA GLN A 167 1.28 -22.87 8.06
C GLN A 167 2.82 -22.83 8.11
N PRO A 168 3.51 -22.49 7.02
CA PRO A 168 4.95 -22.31 7.07
C PRO A 168 5.26 -21.27 8.14
N GLN A 169 6.10 -21.65 9.11
CA GLN A 169 6.62 -20.71 10.10
C GLN A 169 7.35 -19.59 9.36
N PRO A 170 7.20 -18.31 9.75
CA PRO A 170 7.95 -17.24 9.13
C PRO A 170 9.44 -17.54 9.29
N SER A 171 10.13 -17.69 8.17
CA SER A 171 11.58 -17.82 8.15
C SER A 171 12.18 -16.49 8.57
N ALA A 172 13.15 -16.51 9.48
CA ALA A 172 13.99 -15.33 9.76
C ALA A 172 14.96 -15.03 8.61
N ASP A 173 15.03 -15.93 7.61
CA ASP A 173 15.88 -15.82 6.45
C ASP A 173 15.20 -14.96 5.37
N LEU A 174 15.66 -13.73 5.21
CA LEU A 174 15.16 -12.79 4.19
C LEU A 174 15.40 -13.30 2.76
N ALA A 175 16.40 -14.17 2.55
CA ALA A 175 16.68 -14.79 1.26
C ALA A 175 15.54 -15.73 0.78
N ALA A 176 14.68 -16.16 1.71
CA ALA A 176 13.51 -16.98 1.39
C ALA A 176 12.35 -16.18 0.77
N TYR A 177 12.47 -14.85 0.65
CA TYR A 177 11.39 -13.99 0.14
C TYR A 177 11.76 -13.28 -1.15
N VAL A 178 10.75 -13.06 -1.98
CA VAL A 178 10.84 -12.27 -3.21
C VAL A 178 9.87 -11.10 -3.18
N VAL A 179 10.27 -10.01 -3.81
CA VAL A 179 9.46 -8.80 -3.96
C VAL A 179 8.72 -8.85 -5.29
N HIS A 180 7.48 -8.44 -5.29
CA HIS A 180 6.60 -8.38 -6.46
C HIS A 180 6.13 -6.96 -6.72
N PRO A 181 5.87 -6.58 -7.98
CA PRO A 181 5.13 -5.36 -8.26
C PRO A 181 3.66 -5.58 -7.86
N ARG A 182 2.97 -4.52 -7.44
CA ARG A 182 1.52 -4.58 -7.28
C ARG A 182 0.86 -4.72 -8.67
N GLY A 183 -0.15 -5.59 -8.77
CA GLY A 183 -0.82 -5.90 -10.03
C GLY A 183 -0.14 -7.04 -10.79
N GLN A 184 -0.22 -7.00 -12.15
CA GLN A 184 0.36 -8.05 -12.99
C GLN A 184 1.86 -7.84 -13.23
N GLY A 185 2.60 -8.93 -13.25
CA GLY A 185 4.04 -8.96 -13.53
C GLY A 185 4.76 -10.01 -12.72
N GLY A 186 5.91 -10.45 -13.22
CA GLY A 186 6.82 -11.35 -12.50
C GLY A 186 7.46 -10.68 -11.29
N PRO A 187 8.17 -11.46 -10.45
CA PRO A 187 8.88 -10.91 -9.30
C PRO A 187 9.92 -9.88 -9.73
N VAL A 188 10.12 -8.86 -8.90
CA VAL A 188 11.18 -7.86 -9.07
C VAL A 188 12.54 -8.47 -8.76
N GLY A 189 12.63 -9.24 -7.70
CA GLY A 189 13.85 -9.89 -7.26
C GLY A 189 13.81 -10.35 -5.81
N PRO A 190 14.92 -10.92 -5.31
CA PRO A 190 15.06 -11.33 -3.92
C PRO A 190 14.96 -10.12 -2.98
N LEU A 191 14.33 -10.33 -1.82
CA LEU A 191 14.09 -9.26 -0.84
C LEU A 191 15.38 -8.71 -0.23
N GLU A 192 16.32 -9.58 0.11
CA GLU A 192 17.52 -9.21 0.86
C GLU A 192 18.40 -8.16 0.14
N PRO A 193 18.83 -8.33 -1.13
CA PRO A 193 19.62 -7.32 -1.84
C PRO A 193 18.84 -6.02 -2.07
N ILE A 194 17.52 -6.10 -2.28
CA ILE A 194 16.67 -4.91 -2.41
C ILE A 194 16.68 -4.11 -1.11
N LEU A 195 16.47 -4.77 0.04
CA LEU A 195 16.53 -4.11 1.36
C LEU A 195 17.91 -3.51 1.64
N ALA A 196 18.99 -4.22 1.29
CA ALA A 196 20.35 -3.72 1.49
C ALA A 196 20.56 -2.40 0.73
N ALA A 197 20.21 -2.35 -0.56
CA ALA A 197 20.34 -1.16 -1.38
C ALA A 197 19.47 0.01 -0.88
N LEU A 198 18.23 -0.28 -0.47
CA LEU A 198 17.31 0.73 0.05
C LEU A 198 17.77 1.28 1.41
N ASN A 199 18.33 0.43 2.28
CA ASN A 199 18.87 0.86 3.58
C ASN A 199 20.12 1.73 3.39
N GLU A 200 21.01 1.37 2.45
CA GLU A 200 22.17 2.18 2.10
C GLU A 200 21.75 3.56 1.55
N ALA A 201 20.68 3.61 0.77
CA ALA A 201 20.13 4.87 0.26
C ALA A 201 19.43 5.71 1.36
N GLY A 202 19.18 5.17 2.55
CA GLY A 202 18.57 5.89 3.67
C GLY A 202 17.05 5.90 3.67
N THR A 203 16.42 4.80 3.26
CA THR A 203 14.94 4.65 3.31
C THR A 203 14.40 4.94 4.71
N GLY A 204 13.42 5.83 4.81
CA GLY A 204 12.83 6.24 6.09
C GLY A 204 11.97 5.15 6.74
N ALA A 205 11.18 4.43 5.95
CA ALA A 205 10.35 3.31 6.40
C ALA A 205 9.90 2.44 5.23
N TYR A 206 9.42 1.25 5.56
CA TYR A 206 8.84 0.30 4.61
C TYR A 206 7.36 0.08 4.89
N VAL A 207 6.59 -0.16 3.83
CA VAL A 207 5.25 -0.73 3.92
C VAL A 207 5.34 -2.15 3.38
N VAL A 208 5.21 -3.14 4.25
CA VAL A 208 5.37 -4.55 3.89
C VAL A 208 4.00 -5.21 3.81
N THR A 209 3.72 -5.84 2.66
CA THR A 209 2.49 -6.58 2.41
C THR A 209 2.83 -8.04 2.09
N ASP A 210 2.29 -8.97 2.87
CA ASP A 210 2.33 -10.40 2.52
C ASP A 210 1.24 -10.69 1.49
N ARG A 211 1.62 -10.88 0.23
CA ARG A 211 0.68 -11.09 -0.88
C ARG A 211 -0.21 -12.32 -0.75
N VAL A 212 0.22 -13.31 0.01
CA VAL A 212 -0.54 -14.56 0.20
C VAL A 212 -1.65 -14.36 1.22
N ARG A 213 -1.44 -13.44 2.18
CA ARG A 213 -2.34 -13.20 3.31
C ARG A 213 -3.10 -11.88 3.21
N ASP A 214 -2.78 -11.04 2.22
CA ASP A 214 -3.46 -9.76 2.04
C ASP A 214 -4.96 -9.99 1.79
N GLY A 215 -5.80 -9.43 2.67
CA GLY A 215 -7.26 -9.61 2.62
C GLY A 215 -7.79 -10.98 3.08
N ALA A 216 -6.97 -11.81 3.74
CA ALA A 216 -7.33 -13.17 4.19
C ALA A 216 -7.93 -13.23 5.61
N LEU A 217 -8.46 -12.11 6.16
CA LEU A 217 -9.11 -12.05 7.47
C LEU A 217 -10.62 -12.27 7.36
#